data_f9a44ff7700e4337fd608de5c2d7e2bd
#
_entry.id   f9a44ff7700e4337fd608de5c2d7e2bd
#
_cell.length_a   1.000
_cell.length_b   1.000
_cell.length_c   1.000
_cell.angle_alpha   90.00
_cell.angle_beta   90.00
_cell.angle_gamma   90.00
#
_symmetry.space_group_name_H-M   'P 1'
#
loop_
_entity.id
_entity.type
_entity.pdbx_description
1 polymer ?
#
loop_
_entity_poly.entity_id
_entity_poly.type
_entity_poly.pdbx_seq_one_letter_code
_entity_poly.pdbx_strand_id
1 'polypeptide(L)'
;VMRMMERMADFSHILTTRPDFDDEDREWLHHLVADWQVIADLSFADLLLILQNGEGKYIIAEQCRPSTVMSLRTDDVVGDVVEEEMSAELDAAMASESVFRSTVLRTVGGSTVCNVYAPVRHNGKTLGLVVRETNMATRESNGRYESESISAGKHLYEMIPRDQFPYRNPIMNQRHNARVADGFIVLTVDGIVRYAS
;
A
#
# COMPACT_ATOMS: atom_id res chain seq x y z
N VAL A 1 -12.89 0.04 -17.78
CA VAL A 1 -13.98 -0.56 -16.97
C VAL A 1 -13.85 -2.09 -16.97
N MET A 2 -13.75 -2.75 -18.12
CA MET A 2 -13.64 -4.23 -18.23
C MET A 2 -12.39 -4.78 -17.52
N ARG A 3 -11.23 -4.17 -17.71
CA ARG A 3 -9.96 -4.55 -17.04
C ARG A 3 -9.98 -4.40 -15.51
N MET A 4 -10.74 -3.43 -15.00
CA MET A 4 -10.91 -3.20 -13.56
C MET A 4 -11.84 -4.24 -12.92
N MET A 5 -12.85 -4.73 -13.67
CA MET A 5 -13.73 -5.81 -13.19
C MET A 5 -13.02 -7.16 -13.20
N GLU A 6 -12.14 -7.44 -14.18
CA GLU A 6 -11.28 -8.64 -14.20
C GLU A 6 -10.32 -8.65 -12.99
N ARG A 7 -9.69 -7.51 -12.68
CA ARG A 7 -8.79 -7.37 -11.50
C ARG A 7 -9.50 -7.62 -10.16
N MET A 8 -10.70 -7.08 -9.98
CA MET A 8 -11.47 -7.34 -8.77
C MET A 8 -11.87 -8.82 -8.64
N ALA A 9 -12.07 -9.50 -9.76
CA ALA A 9 -12.32 -10.93 -9.77
C ALA A 9 -11.08 -11.72 -9.32
N ASP A 10 -9.88 -11.34 -9.76
CA ASP A 10 -8.62 -11.98 -9.38
C ASP A 10 -8.32 -11.76 -7.89
N PHE A 11 -8.43 -10.55 -7.38
CA PHE A 11 -8.23 -10.25 -5.95
C PHE A 11 -9.22 -11.01 -5.06
N SER A 12 -10.52 -10.97 -5.41
CA SER A 12 -11.55 -11.70 -4.68
C SER A 12 -11.30 -13.21 -4.72
N HIS A 13 -10.80 -13.74 -5.85
CA HIS A 13 -10.43 -15.14 -5.95
C HIS A 13 -9.27 -15.48 -5.00
N ILE A 14 -8.22 -14.67 -4.96
CA ILE A 14 -7.09 -14.85 -4.04
C ILE A 14 -7.59 -14.89 -2.59
N LEU A 15 -8.49 -14.00 -2.20
CA LEU A 15 -9.06 -14.00 -0.86
C LEU A 15 -9.85 -15.28 -0.53
N THR A 16 -10.47 -15.92 -1.52
CA THR A 16 -11.17 -17.19 -1.29
C THR A 16 -10.23 -18.36 -1.01
N THR A 17 -8.96 -18.27 -1.40
CA THR A 17 -7.95 -19.29 -1.09
C THR A 17 -7.48 -19.25 0.38
N ARG A 18 -7.92 -18.25 1.16
CA ARG A 18 -7.58 -18.05 2.57
C ARG A 18 -8.77 -18.39 3.47
N PRO A 19 -8.92 -19.66 3.87
CA PRO A 19 -10.01 -20.09 4.74
C PRO A 19 -9.93 -19.53 6.17
N ASP A 20 -8.76 -19.04 6.56
CA ASP A 20 -8.50 -18.37 7.84
C ASP A 20 -8.97 -16.92 7.88
N PHE A 21 -9.32 -16.33 6.72
CA PHE A 21 -9.92 -15.00 6.63
C PHE A 21 -11.44 -15.09 6.81
N ASP A 22 -11.96 -14.36 7.76
CA ASP A 22 -13.39 -14.12 7.90
C ASP A 22 -13.90 -13.02 6.95
N ASP A 23 -15.19 -12.73 6.99
CA ASP A 23 -15.77 -11.71 6.11
C ASP A 23 -15.31 -10.29 6.46
N GLU A 24 -15.01 -10.01 7.74
CA GLU A 24 -14.48 -8.71 8.18
C GLU A 24 -13.04 -8.51 7.67
N ASP A 25 -12.21 -9.55 7.72
CA ASP A 25 -10.84 -9.51 7.18
C ASP A 25 -10.86 -9.20 5.67
N ARG A 26 -11.75 -9.87 4.92
CA ARG A 26 -11.91 -9.65 3.47
C ARG A 26 -12.41 -8.24 3.16
N GLU A 27 -13.42 -7.80 3.90
CA GLU A 27 -13.96 -6.45 3.74
C GLU A 27 -12.90 -5.38 4.06
N TRP A 28 -12.08 -5.59 5.11
CA TRP A 28 -10.97 -4.71 5.44
C TRP A 28 -9.97 -4.57 4.31
N LEU A 29 -9.55 -5.70 3.72
CA LEU A 29 -8.63 -5.70 2.59
C LEU A 29 -9.23 -5.01 1.35
N HIS A 30 -10.52 -5.20 1.08
CA HIS A 30 -11.21 -4.47 0.00
C HIS A 30 -11.23 -2.96 0.24
N HIS A 31 -11.48 -2.51 1.47
CA HIS A 31 -11.41 -1.08 1.81
C HIS A 31 -9.99 -0.53 1.70
N LEU A 32 -8.99 -1.30 2.14
CA LEU A 32 -7.58 -0.91 2.02
C LEU A 32 -7.22 -0.63 0.56
N VAL A 33 -7.50 -1.56 -0.36
CA VAL A 33 -7.17 -1.39 -1.78
C VAL A 33 -8.06 -0.34 -2.47
N ALA A 34 -9.25 -0.05 -1.94
CA ALA A 34 -10.07 1.04 -2.45
C ALA A 34 -9.46 2.41 -2.12
N ASP A 35 -8.85 2.58 -0.95
CA ASP A 35 -8.40 3.87 -0.45
C ASP A 35 -6.88 4.13 -0.63
N TRP A 36 -6.06 3.12 -0.88
CA TRP A 36 -4.60 3.25 -0.87
C TRP A 36 -3.97 4.08 -1.99
N GLN A 37 -4.76 4.45 -3.04
CA GLN A 37 -4.28 5.30 -4.12
C GLN A 37 -3.69 6.62 -3.59
N VAL A 38 -4.29 7.20 -2.56
CA VAL A 38 -3.79 8.42 -1.93
C VAL A 38 -2.39 8.23 -1.35
N ILE A 39 -2.09 7.05 -0.80
CA ILE A 39 -0.76 6.74 -0.27
C ILE A 39 0.26 6.62 -1.41
N ALA A 40 -0.08 5.92 -2.49
CA ALA A 40 0.79 5.79 -3.66
C ALA A 40 1.14 7.16 -4.25
N ASP A 41 0.13 8.00 -4.45
CA ASP A 41 0.26 9.33 -5.03
C ASP A 41 1.10 10.27 -4.16
N LEU A 42 0.82 10.34 -2.85
CA LEU A 42 1.56 11.17 -1.90
C LEU A 42 3.00 10.68 -1.68
N SER A 43 3.22 9.37 -1.81
CA SER A 43 4.55 8.77 -1.64
C SER A 43 5.38 8.76 -2.91
N PHE A 44 4.80 9.12 -4.07
CA PHE A 44 5.41 8.98 -5.38
C PHE A 44 6.00 7.57 -5.59
N ALA A 45 5.24 6.54 -5.25
CA ALA A 45 5.72 5.17 -5.16
C ALA A 45 4.66 4.15 -5.53
N ASP A 46 5.09 3.05 -6.15
CA ASP A 46 4.22 1.90 -6.40
C ASP A 46 3.91 1.18 -5.07
N LEU A 47 2.68 0.67 -4.96
CA LEU A 47 2.27 -0.18 -3.84
C LEU A 47 1.87 -1.57 -4.35
N LEU A 48 2.28 -2.59 -3.61
CA LEU A 48 1.85 -3.97 -3.82
C LEU A 48 1.20 -4.49 -2.54
N LEU A 49 0.08 -5.17 -2.65
CA LEU A 49 -0.48 -5.98 -1.57
C LEU A 49 0.04 -7.41 -1.74
N ILE A 50 0.77 -7.89 -0.76
CA ILE A 50 1.29 -9.26 -0.71
C ILE A 50 0.53 -10.03 0.36
N LEU A 51 -0.01 -11.19 -0.03
CA LEU A 51 -0.68 -12.13 0.86
C LEU A 51 0.03 -13.49 0.78
N GLN A 52 -0.11 -14.29 1.82
CA GLN A 52 0.21 -15.72 1.71
C GLN A 52 -1.00 -16.45 1.11
N ASN A 53 -0.79 -17.35 0.17
CA ASN A 53 -1.84 -18.24 -0.33
C ASN A 53 -2.07 -19.44 0.62
N GLY A 54 -3.03 -20.29 0.29
CA GLY A 54 -3.33 -21.50 1.09
C GLY A 54 -2.18 -22.51 1.22
N GLU A 55 -1.12 -22.38 0.39
CA GLU A 55 0.11 -23.17 0.45
C GLU A 55 1.24 -22.50 1.24
N GLY A 56 0.99 -21.31 1.80
CA GLY A 56 1.99 -20.52 2.53
C GLY A 56 2.96 -19.73 1.63
N LYS A 57 2.77 -19.72 0.31
CA LYS A 57 3.57 -18.92 -0.62
C LYS A 57 3.08 -17.49 -0.66
N TYR A 58 4.01 -16.55 -0.76
CA TYR A 58 3.69 -15.14 -0.95
C TYR A 58 3.29 -14.86 -2.40
N ILE A 59 2.15 -14.21 -2.58
CA ILE A 59 1.62 -13.79 -3.87
C ILE A 59 1.29 -12.31 -3.87
N ILE A 60 1.44 -11.65 -5.01
CA ILE A 60 1.00 -10.28 -5.20
C ILE A 60 -0.51 -10.31 -5.45
N ALA A 61 -1.27 -9.86 -4.46
CA ALA A 61 -2.72 -9.90 -4.51
C ALA A 61 -3.32 -8.69 -5.23
N GLU A 62 -2.65 -7.53 -5.14
CA GLU A 62 -3.10 -6.31 -5.81
C GLU A 62 -1.92 -5.37 -6.04
N GLN A 63 -2.05 -4.47 -7.04
CA GLN A 63 -1.05 -3.49 -7.43
C GLN A 63 -1.70 -2.10 -7.56
N CYS A 64 -1.05 -1.09 -6.97
CA CYS A 64 -1.43 0.31 -7.13
C CYS A 64 -0.26 1.12 -7.71
N ARG A 65 -0.49 1.75 -8.85
CA ARG A 65 0.47 2.65 -9.48
C ARG A 65 0.18 4.09 -9.10
N PRO A 66 1.20 4.89 -8.76
CA PRO A 66 1.00 6.31 -8.51
C PRO A 66 0.51 7.01 -9.77
N SER A 67 -0.36 8.02 -9.63
CA SER A 67 -0.76 8.90 -10.72
C SER A 67 0.14 10.13 -10.85
N THR A 68 0.98 10.37 -9.86
CA THR A 68 1.84 11.56 -9.72
C THR A 68 3.23 11.40 -10.33
N VAL A 69 3.68 10.17 -10.55
CA VAL A 69 4.96 9.83 -11.20
C VAL A 69 4.82 8.61 -12.09
N MET A 70 5.83 8.36 -12.91
CA MET A 70 5.89 7.14 -13.71
C MET A 70 6.08 5.92 -12.80
N SER A 71 5.23 4.91 -12.96
CA SER A 71 5.34 3.64 -12.25
C SER A 71 6.64 2.91 -12.59
N LEU A 72 7.23 2.26 -11.60
CA LEU A 72 8.38 1.37 -11.75
C LEU A 72 8.02 0.08 -12.52
N ARG A 73 6.75 -0.34 -12.41
CA ARG A 73 6.23 -1.56 -13.01
C ARG A 73 5.29 -1.24 -14.15
N THR A 74 5.73 -1.52 -15.39
CA THR A 74 4.89 -1.37 -16.59
C THR A 74 3.89 -2.50 -16.73
N ASP A 75 4.28 -3.69 -16.26
CA ASP A 75 3.49 -4.91 -16.38
C ASP A 75 2.55 -5.08 -15.17
N ASP A 76 1.47 -5.82 -15.38
CA ASP A 76 0.58 -6.27 -14.32
C ASP A 76 1.19 -7.50 -13.65
N VAL A 77 1.43 -7.40 -12.36
CA VAL A 77 2.06 -8.47 -11.55
C VAL A 77 1.09 -9.11 -10.56
N VAL A 78 -0.19 -8.78 -10.64
CA VAL A 78 -1.22 -9.41 -9.79
C VAL A 78 -1.32 -10.89 -10.10
N GLY A 79 -1.26 -11.72 -9.07
CA GLY A 79 -1.23 -13.18 -9.16
C GLY A 79 0.17 -13.79 -9.23
N ASP A 80 1.20 -13.00 -9.45
CA ASP A 80 2.58 -13.50 -9.46
C ASP A 80 3.01 -13.98 -8.06
N VAL A 81 3.70 -15.12 -8.04
CA VAL A 81 4.35 -15.63 -6.82
C VAL A 81 5.63 -14.83 -6.59
N VAL A 82 5.80 -14.35 -5.37
CA VAL A 82 7.01 -13.63 -4.97
C VAL A 82 8.19 -14.60 -4.92
N GLU A 83 9.36 -14.13 -5.37
CA GLU A 83 10.60 -14.92 -5.39
C GLU A 83 10.95 -15.46 -4.00
N GLU A 84 11.37 -16.71 -3.93
CA GLU A 84 11.66 -17.42 -2.67
C GLU A 84 12.75 -16.73 -1.84
N GLU A 85 13.70 -16.07 -2.49
CA GLU A 85 14.77 -15.30 -1.84
C GLU A 85 14.24 -14.14 -0.99
N MET A 86 13.00 -13.68 -1.25
CA MET A 86 12.35 -12.63 -0.46
C MET A 86 11.61 -13.17 0.77
N SER A 87 11.36 -14.47 0.85
CA SER A 87 10.47 -15.05 1.87
C SER A 87 10.91 -14.73 3.30
N ALA A 88 12.20 -14.85 3.61
CA ALA A 88 12.72 -14.53 4.95
C ALA A 88 12.52 -13.06 5.35
N GLU A 89 12.64 -12.13 4.38
CA GLU A 89 12.39 -10.71 4.60
C GLU A 89 10.89 -10.43 4.79
N LEU A 90 10.04 -11.08 4.01
CA LEU A 90 8.58 -10.99 4.14
C LEU A 90 8.10 -11.59 5.47
N ASP A 91 8.65 -12.72 5.91
CA ASP A 91 8.35 -13.32 7.22
C ASP A 91 8.71 -12.38 8.37
N ALA A 92 9.88 -11.75 8.30
CA ALA A 92 10.30 -10.76 9.29
C ALA A 92 9.38 -9.53 9.29
N ALA A 93 8.95 -9.08 8.11
CA ALA A 93 8.00 -7.98 7.98
C ALA A 93 6.61 -8.34 8.50
N MET A 94 6.11 -9.56 8.21
CA MET A 94 4.83 -10.07 8.73
C MET A 94 4.80 -10.15 10.26
N ALA A 95 5.93 -10.50 10.87
CA ALA A 95 6.08 -10.58 12.33
C ALA A 95 6.27 -9.20 12.99
N SER A 96 6.53 -8.15 12.21
CA SER A 96 6.74 -6.79 12.74
C SER A 96 5.42 -6.16 13.22
N GLU A 97 5.50 -5.33 14.26
CA GLU A 97 4.37 -4.50 14.74
C GLU A 97 4.32 -3.12 14.08
N SER A 98 5.31 -2.79 13.28
CA SER A 98 5.47 -1.47 12.67
C SER A 98 6.01 -1.59 11.25
N VAL A 99 6.10 -0.46 10.58
CA VAL A 99 6.71 -0.39 9.25
C VAL A 99 8.14 -0.92 9.30
N PHE A 100 8.43 -1.89 8.45
CA PHE A 100 9.73 -2.54 8.29
C PHE A 100 10.39 -2.06 7.00
N ARG A 101 11.62 -1.57 7.10
CA ARG A 101 12.38 -1.11 5.93
C ARG A 101 13.40 -2.14 5.52
N SER A 102 13.40 -2.51 4.22
CA SER A 102 14.44 -3.35 3.64
C SER A 102 15.83 -2.68 3.72
N THR A 103 16.82 -3.47 4.07
CA THR A 103 18.24 -3.09 3.93
C THR A 103 18.81 -3.51 2.58
N VAL A 104 18.07 -4.32 1.82
CA VAL A 104 18.46 -4.81 0.50
C VAL A 104 17.84 -3.93 -0.58
N LEU A 105 18.66 -3.39 -1.46
CA LEU A 105 18.22 -2.70 -2.66
C LEU A 105 17.96 -3.70 -3.77
N ARG A 106 16.90 -3.50 -4.52
CA ARG A 106 16.47 -4.37 -5.63
C ARG A 106 16.43 -3.60 -6.93
N THR A 107 16.39 -4.30 -8.05
CA THR A 107 16.18 -3.69 -9.36
C THR A 107 14.79 -4.00 -9.87
N VAL A 108 14.00 -2.98 -10.12
CA VAL A 108 12.65 -3.08 -10.69
C VAL A 108 12.54 -2.13 -11.87
N GLY A 109 12.13 -2.62 -13.04
CA GLY A 109 12.03 -1.79 -14.25
C GLY A 109 13.34 -1.06 -14.62
N GLY A 110 14.51 -1.63 -14.29
CA GLY A 110 15.83 -1.01 -14.51
C GLY A 110 16.21 0.07 -13.48
N SER A 111 15.38 0.33 -12.49
CA SER A 111 15.62 1.30 -11.41
C SER A 111 16.03 0.61 -10.12
N THR A 112 16.90 1.26 -9.34
CA THR A 112 17.24 0.82 -7.98
C THR A 112 16.11 1.20 -7.02
N VAL A 113 15.56 0.22 -6.32
CA VAL A 113 14.38 0.34 -5.48
C VAL A 113 14.70 -0.05 -4.04
N CYS A 114 14.15 0.73 -3.11
CA CYS A 114 14.09 0.40 -1.70
C CYS A 114 12.66 0.01 -1.32
N ASN A 115 12.49 -1.19 -0.77
CA ASN A 115 11.21 -1.67 -0.28
C ASN A 115 10.98 -1.26 1.17
N VAL A 116 9.76 -0.84 1.43
CA VAL A 116 9.27 -0.59 2.79
C VAL A 116 7.98 -1.36 2.94
N TYR A 117 7.88 -2.15 4.00
CA TYR A 117 6.78 -3.06 4.27
C TYR A 117 5.92 -2.55 5.42
N ALA A 118 4.61 -2.51 5.24
CA ALA A 118 3.65 -2.24 6.30
C ALA A 118 2.80 -3.49 6.52
N PRO A 119 2.88 -4.16 7.67
CA PRO A 119 1.97 -5.24 8.00
C PRO A 119 0.52 -4.72 8.01
N VAL A 120 -0.35 -5.37 7.25
CA VAL A 120 -1.78 -5.07 7.26
C VAL A 120 -2.38 -5.76 8.48
N ARG A 121 -2.65 -4.98 9.51
CA ARG A 121 -3.23 -5.51 10.76
C ARG A 121 -4.72 -5.16 10.84
N HIS A 122 -5.50 -6.13 11.30
CA HIS A 122 -6.91 -5.94 11.59
C HIS A 122 -7.35 -6.88 12.70
N ASN A 123 -8.05 -6.35 13.70
CA ASN A 123 -8.55 -7.12 14.87
C ASN A 123 -7.49 -8.02 15.52
N GLY A 124 -6.25 -7.53 15.61
CA GLY A 124 -5.11 -8.27 16.20
C GLY A 124 -4.47 -9.32 15.30
N LYS A 125 -4.99 -9.56 14.08
CA LYS A 125 -4.40 -10.43 13.06
C LYS A 125 -3.49 -9.62 12.11
N THR A 126 -2.47 -10.27 11.55
CA THR A 126 -1.73 -9.74 10.39
C THR A 126 -2.24 -10.45 9.15
N LEU A 127 -2.91 -9.71 8.26
CA LEU A 127 -3.56 -10.25 7.07
C LEU A 127 -2.60 -10.37 5.89
N GLY A 128 -1.60 -9.50 5.81
CA GLY A 128 -0.64 -9.44 4.71
C GLY A 128 0.30 -8.25 4.86
N LEU A 129 0.94 -7.86 3.76
CA LEU A 129 1.87 -6.74 3.69
C LEU A 129 1.47 -5.78 2.58
N VAL A 130 1.43 -4.48 2.86
CA VAL A 130 1.59 -3.48 1.81
C VAL A 130 3.07 -3.21 1.63
N VAL A 131 3.56 -3.37 0.41
CA VAL A 131 4.94 -3.05 0.04
C VAL A 131 4.94 -1.74 -0.73
N ARG A 132 5.71 -0.78 -0.27
CA ARG A 132 5.98 0.47 -0.98
C ARG A 132 7.33 0.40 -1.66
N GLU A 133 7.31 0.43 -2.98
CA GLU A 133 8.51 0.41 -3.83
C GLU A 133 8.92 1.84 -4.18
N THR A 134 10.02 2.31 -3.62
CA THR A 134 10.49 3.68 -3.82
C THR A 134 11.73 3.68 -4.71
N ASN A 135 11.65 4.40 -5.84
CA ASN A 135 12.81 4.62 -6.70
C ASN A 135 13.86 5.49 -5.99
N MET A 136 15.08 4.98 -5.87
CA MET A 136 16.15 5.69 -5.19
C MET A 136 16.69 6.87 -5.99
N ALA A 137 16.51 6.88 -7.32
CA ALA A 137 16.96 7.97 -8.19
C ALA A 137 16.04 9.21 -8.11
N THR A 138 14.74 9.04 -7.79
CA THR A 138 13.78 10.16 -7.68
C THR A 138 13.73 10.78 -6.28
N ARG A 139 14.61 10.36 -5.38
CA ARG A 139 14.59 10.73 -3.97
C ARG A 139 15.04 12.16 -3.65
N GLU A 140 15.59 12.88 -4.62
CA GLU A 140 15.95 14.28 -4.49
C GLU A 140 14.73 15.16 -4.76
N SER A 141 13.81 15.20 -3.80
CA SER A 141 12.69 16.15 -3.79
C SER A 141 13.21 17.52 -3.44
N ASN A 142 13.05 18.47 -4.36
CA ASN A 142 13.51 19.85 -4.19
C ASN A 142 12.36 20.83 -3.89
N GLY A 143 11.11 20.38 -3.83
CA GLY A 143 9.92 21.22 -3.66
C GLY A 143 9.25 21.03 -2.30
N ARG A 144 8.67 22.14 -1.78
CA ARG A 144 7.87 22.11 -0.53
C ARG A 144 6.66 21.18 -0.66
N TYR A 145 5.99 21.21 -1.82
CA TYR A 145 4.86 20.32 -2.12
C TYR A 145 5.25 18.84 -2.00
N GLU A 146 6.33 18.43 -2.65
CA GLU A 146 6.80 17.05 -2.62
C GLU A 146 7.19 16.62 -1.20
N SER A 147 7.90 17.47 -0.47
CA SER A 147 8.32 17.19 0.90
C SER A 147 7.11 16.99 1.84
N GLU A 148 6.10 17.86 1.76
CA GLU A 148 4.88 17.74 2.57
C GLU A 148 4.02 16.55 2.10
N SER A 149 3.97 16.26 0.79
CA SER A 149 3.30 15.08 0.23
C SER A 149 3.92 13.79 0.76
N ILE A 150 5.25 13.64 0.65
CA ILE A 150 5.98 12.47 1.14
C ILE A 150 5.77 12.30 2.65
N SER A 151 5.79 13.40 3.41
CA SER A 151 5.53 13.37 4.86
C SER A 151 4.12 12.89 5.16
N ALA A 152 3.10 13.40 4.45
CA ALA A 152 1.72 12.98 4.61
C ALA A 152 1.52 11.51 4.21
N GLY A 153 2.06 11.10 3.07
CA GLY A 153 2.01 9.72 2.60
C GLY A 153 2.67 8.75 3.58
N LYS A 154 3.81 9.15 4.18
CA LYS A 154 4.47 8.36 5.22
C LYS A 154 3.57 8.17 6.45
N HIS A 155 2.90 9.21 6.93
CA HIS A 155 2.00 9.10 8.08
C HIS A 155 0.82 8.17 7.80
N LEU A 156 0.18 8.29 6.62
CA LEU A 156 -0.90 7.38 6.22
C LEU A 156 -0.40 5.93 6.12
N TYR A 157 0.79 5.73 5.57
CA TYR A 157 1.40 4.41 5.47
C TYR A 157 1.68 3.78 6.85
N GLU A 158 2.13 4.59 7.82
CA GLU A 158 2.36 4.17 9.20
C GLU A 158 1.06 3.86 9.99
N MET A 159 -0.10 4.28 9.49
CA MET A 159 -1.40 3.96 10.08
C MET A 159 -1.85 2.52 9.75
N ILE A 160 -1.34 1.91 8.66
CA ILE A 160 -1.70 0.55 8.24
C ILE A 160 -1.41 -0.48 9.34
N PRO A 161 -0.18 -0.58 9.88
CA PRO A 161 0.12 -1.55 10.93
C PRO A 161 -0.54 -1.24 12.28
N ARG A 162 -1.12 -0.04 12.43
CA ARG A 162 -1.83 0.36 13.65
C ARG A 162 -3.34 0.10 13.59
N ASP A 163 -3.84 -0.54 12.53
CA ASP A 163 -5.27 -0.75 12.29
C ASP A 163 -6.07 0.57 12.19
N GLN A 164 -5.43 1.64 11.66
CA GLN A 164 -5.99 2.99 11.56
C GLN A 164 -6.22 3.45 10.12
N PHE A 165 -5.77 2.67 9.13
CA PHE A 165 -6.00 2.90 7.70
C PHE A 165 -6.42 1.58 7.04
N PRO A 166 -7.49 1.59 6.24
CA PRO A 166 -8.32 2.72 5.83
C PRO A 166 -9.16 3.31 6.98
N TYR A 167 -9.44 4.61 6.91
CA TYR A 167 -10.27 5.26 7.93
C TYR A 167 -11.73 4.97 7.68
N ARG A 168 -12.36 4.20 8.56
CA ARG A 168 -13.79 3.89 8.49
C ARG A 168 -14.60 4.96 9.21
N ASN A 169 -15.25 5.82 8.44
CA ASN A 169 -16.30 6.68 8.96
C ASN A 169 -17.67 6.23 8.41
N PRO A 170 -18.58 5.68 9.23
CA PRO A 170 -19.89 5.25 8.76
C PRO A 170 -20.74 6.37 8.16
N ILE A 171 -20.42 7.63 8.45
CA ILE A 171 -21.12 8.81 7.90
C ILE A 171 -20.55 9.17 6.52
N MET A 172 -19.29 8.87 6.27
CA MET A 172 -18.60 9.12 4.99
C MET A 172 -18.58 7.90 4.08
N ASN A 173 -19.50 6.98 4.21
CA ASN A 173 -19.65 5.80 3.35
C ASN A 173 -19.94 6.22 1.90
N GLN A 174 -18.99 6.88 1.24
CA GLN A 174 -19.24 7.70 0.07
C GLN A 174 -18.24 7.44 -1.05
N ARG A 175 -18.71 6.91 -2.05
CA ARG A 175 -18.52 6.95 -3.51
C ARG A 175 -17.28 7.67 -4.12
N HIS A 176 -16.38 8.30 -3.34
CA HIS A 176 -15.18 8.97 -3.84
C HIS A 176 -13.99 8.64 -2.96
N ASN A 177 -13.11 7.79 -3.47
CA ASN A 177 -11.82 7.56 -2.87
C ASN A 177 -10.99 8.84 -2.96
N ALA A 178 -10.42 9.28 -1.83
CA ALA A 178 -9.56 10.45 -1.78
C ALA A 178 -8.40 10.31 -2.77
N ARG A 179 -8.15 11.37 -3.53
CA ARG A 179 -7.03 11.45 -4.46
C ARG A 179 -6.23 12.70 -4.20
N VAL A 180 -4.95 12.65 -4.50
CA VAL A 180 -4.08 13.84 -4.34
C VAL A 180 -4.55 15.01 -5.19
N ALA A 181 -5.19 14.76 -6.34
CA ALA A 181 -5.79 15.80 -7.19
C ALA A 181 -6.92 16.58 -6.50
N ASP A 182 -7.53 16.05 -5.44
CA ASP A 182 -8.55 16.75 -4.65
C ASP A 182 -7.94 17.79 -3.69
N GLY A 183 -6.60 17.81 -3.60
CA GLY A 183 -5.84 18.61 -2.65
C GLY A 183 -5.76 17.99 -1.26
N PHE A 184 -4.81 18.45 -0.44
CA PHE A 184 -4.70 18.04 0.95
C PHE A 184 -4.25 19.19 1.85
N ILE A 185 -4.65 19.13 3.10
CA ILE A 185 -4.29 20.08 4.13
C ILE A 185 -3.61 19.34 5.26
N VAL A 186 -2.46 19.86 5.71
CA VAL A 186 -1.76 19.36 6.89
C VAL A 186 -2.05 20.32 8.04
N LEU A 187 -2.60 19.77 9.12
CA LEU A 187 -2.92 20.50 10.34
C LEU A 187 -1.96 20.12 11.48
N THR A 188 -1.73 21.03 12.40
CA THR A 188 -1.18 20.71 13.73
C THR A 188 -2.25 20.00 14.56
N VAL A 189 -1.85 19.43 15.70
CA VAL A 189 -2.78 18.83 16.67
C VAL A 189 -3.80 19.86 17.22
N ASP A 190 -3.44 21.14 17.20
CA ASP A 190 -4.31 22.26 17.61
C ASP A 190 -5.21 22.78 16.48
N GLY A 191 -5.21 22.12 15.32
CA GLY A 191 -6.05 22.47 14.16
C GLY A 191 -5.51 23.63 13.31
N ILE A 192 -4.28 24.08 13.53
CA ILE A 192 -3.67 25.16 12.74
C ILE A 192 -3.17 24.60 11.40
N VAL A 193 -3.51 25.26 10.29
CA VAL A 193 -3.02 24.88 8.96
C VAL A 193 -1.51 25.08 8.87
N ARG A 194 -0.77 24.00 8.68
CA ARG A 194 0.67 24.01 8.45
C ARG A 194 0.99 24.05 6.96
N TYR A 195 0.18 23.39 6.16
CA TYR A 195 0.31 23.30 4.71
C TYR A 195 -1.06 23.09 4.07
N ALA A 196 -1.27 23.69 2.90
CA ALA A 196 -2.39 23.42 1.99
C ALA A 196 -1.83 23.34 0.56
N SER A 197 -2.21 22.28 -0.19
CA SER A 197 -1.82 22.09 -1.59
C SER A 197 -2.68 22.92 -2.53
#